data_9704ca9ea4cf4f77128619fb57becef8
#
_entry.id   9704ca9ea4cf4f77128619fb57becef8
#
_cell.length_a   1.000
_cell.length_b   1.000
_cell.length_c   1.000
_cell.angle_alpha   90.00
_cell.angle_beta   90.00
_cell.angle_gamma   90.00
#
_symmetry.space_group_name_H-M   'P 1'
#
loop_
_entity.id
_entity.type
_entity.pdbx_description
1 polymer ?
#
loop_
_entity_poly.entity_id
_entity_poly.type
_entity_poly.pdbx_seq_one_letter_code
_entity_poly.pdbx_strand_id
1 'polypeptide(L)'
;MKLTENAVVHAHTCELQDILNLVYLSESLHLPAVAKYWHAVVEMNEHQKDRFAKKVVDTMFNTITGKKIAVLGFAFKKDTGDTRESAAISLVNHFRAERAHVTIYDPEVTESTIMLDLTNYGEIPAESVQKNVKIAPTALDACLGANAVVIATEW
;
A
#
# COMPACT_ATOMS: atom_id res chain seq x y z
N MET A 1 -5.81 -1.60 -24.35
CA MET A 1 -5.50 -1.83 -22.92
C MET A 1 -4.48 -2.95 -22.85
N LYS A 2 -3.19 -2.66 -22.59
CA LYS A 2 -2.19 -3.69 -22.33
C LYS A 2 -2.32 -4.09 -20.87
N LEU A 3 -2.73 -5.32 -20.62
CA LEU A 3 -2.59 -5.94 -19.31
C LEU A 3 -1.09 -6.17 -19.08
N THR A 4 -0.48 -5.40 -18.23
CA THR A 4 0.89 -5.64 -17.79
C THR A 4 0.87 -6.66 -16.67
N GLU A 5 1.83 -7.58 -16.69
CA GLU A 5 2.03 -8.69 -15.76
C GLU A 5 1.78 -8.28 -14.29
N ASN A 6 0.96 -9.06 -13.62
CA ASN A 6 0.61 -8.88 -12.22
C ASN A 6 1.86 -9.05 -11.35
N ALA A 7 2.39 -7.96 -10.83
CA ALA A 7 3.29 -8.04 -9.70
C ALA A 7 2.43 -8.04 -8.43
N VAL A 8 2.13 -9.21 -7.89
CA VAL A 8 1.49 -9.33 -6.59
C VAL A 8 2.56 -9.08 -5.54
N VAL A 9 2.43 -7.97 -4.82
CA VAL A 9 3.26 -7.71 -3.64
C VAL A 9 2.51 -8.29 -2.45
N HIS A 10 2.88 -9.49 -2.05
CA HIS A 10 2.43 -10.05 -0.78
C HIS A 10 3.23 -9.42 0.36
N ALA A 11 2.70 -8.36 0.95
CA ALA A 11 3.19 -7.86 2.22
C ALA A 11 2.43 -8.59 3.34
N HIS A 12 3.01 -9.64 3.89
CA HIS A 12 2.48 -10.27 5.09
C HIS A 12 2.86 -9.45 6.32
N THR A 13 1.96 -8.59 6.78
CA THR A 13 2.19 -7.68 7.91
C THR A 13 2.33 -8.39 9.26
N CYS A 14 1.68 -9.52 9.47
CA CYS A 14 1.94 -10.34 10.66
C CYS A 14 3.42 -10.75 10.74
N GLU A 15 4.03 -11.02 9.62
CA GLU A 15 5.44 -11.38 9.53
C GLU A 15 6.36 -10.19 9.83
N LEU A 16 5.97 -8.96 9.48
CA LEU A 16 6.82 -7.79 9.73
C LEU A 16 6.91 -7.47 11.23
N GLN A 17 5.81 -7.54 11.96
CA GLN A 17 5.81 -7.34 13.41
C GLN A 17 6.60 -8.42 14.13
N ASP A 18 6.50 -9.66 13.67
CA ASP A 18 7.29 -10.78 14.19
C ASP A 18 8.78 -10.60 13.87
N ILE A 19 9.11 -10.11 12.67
CA ILE A 19 10.50 -9.80 12.28
C ILE A 19 11.08 -8.67 13.15
N LEU A 20 10.34 -7.60 13.40
CA LEU A 20 10.76 -6.52 14.29
C LEU A 20 10.98 -7.02 15.72
N ASN A 21 10.14 -7.93 16.21
CA ASN A 21 10.36 -8.61 17.49
C ASN A 21 11.66 -9.43 17.49
N LEU A 22 11.95 -10.12 16.38
CA LEU A 22 13.22 -10.86 16.24
C LEU A 22 14.44 -9.92 16.20
N VAL A 23 14.32 -8.75 15.57
CA VAL A 23 15.36 -7.71 15.63
C VAL A 23 15.62 -7.30 17.08
N TYR A 24 14.55 -6.92 17.79
CA TYR A 24 14.65 -6.49 19.20
C TYR A 24 15.24 -7.58 20.11
N LEU A 25 14.78 -8.83 19.99
CA LEU A 25 15.30 -9.95 20.76
C LEU A 25 16.78 -10.20 20.45
N SER A 26 17.17 -10.11 19.18
CA SER A 26 18.57 -10.30 18.78
C SER A 26 19.48 -9.21 19.35
N GLU A 27 19.01 -7.97 19.37
CA GLU A 27 19.74 -6.86 20.00
C GLU A 27 19.86 -7.04 21.52
N SER A 28 18.76 -7.42 22.19
CA SER A 28 18.75 -7.65 23.63
C SER A 28 19.68 -8.80 24.08
N LEU A 29 19.86 -9.78 23.19
CA LEU A 29 20.78 -10.91 23.40
C LEU A 29 22.21 -10.63 22.92
N HIS A 30 22.53 -9.39 22.55
CA HIS A 30 23.83 -8.98 22.03
C HIS A 30 24.29 -9.76 20.78
N LEU A 31 23.36 -10.06 19.87
CA LEU A 31 23.58 -10.75 18.60
C LEU A 31 23.44 -9.79 17.39
N PRO A 32 24.34 -8.82 17.22
CA PRO A 32 24.17 -7.74 16.23
C PRO A 32 24.14 -8.22 14.78
N ALA A 33 24.83 -9.31 14.46
CA ALA A 33 24.79 -9.88 13.11
C ALA A 33 23.42 -10.49 12.78
N VAL A 34 22.75 -11.09 13.75
CA VAL A 34 21.40 -11.66 13.60
C VAL A 34 20.38 -10.53 13.51
N ALA A 35 20.49 -9.51 14.35
CA ALA A 35 19.64 -8.33 14.30
C ALA A 35 19.71 -7.65 12.92
N LYS A 36 20.91 -7.45 12.39
CA LYS A 36 21.13 -6.89 11.05
C LYS A 36 20.50 -7.73 9.94
N TYR A 37 20.57 -9.05 10.04
CA TYR A 37 19.91 -9.93 9.07
C TYR A 37 18.41 -9.73 9.03
N TRP A 38 17.76 -9.73 10.19
CA TRP A 38 16.31 -9.53 10.26
C TRP A 38 15.90 -8.11 9.84
N HIS A 39 16.68 -7.10 10.20
CA HIS A 39 16.44 -5.72 9.76
C HIS A 39 16.53 -5.58 8.24
N ALA A 40 17.44 -6.27 7.58
CA ALA A 40 17.54 -6.28 6.12
C ALA A 40 16.29 -6.85 5.44
N VAL A 41 15.53 -7.75 6.07
CA VAL A 41 14.25 -8.25 5.57
C VAL A 41 13.21 -7.13 5.57
N VAL A 42 13.17 -6.31 6.63
CA VAL A 42 12.27 -5.13 6.72
C VAL A 42 12.60 -4.14 5.61
N GLU A 43 13.88 -3.79 5.44
CA GLU A 43 14.35 -2.88 4.39
C GLU A 43 13.99 -3.40 2.99
N MET A 44 14.15 -4.70 2.76
CA MET A 44 13.80 -5.31 1.48
C MET A 44 12.29 -5.23 1.20
N ASN A 45 11.46 -5.37 2.22
CA ASN A 45 10.01 -5.26 2.08
C ASN A 45 9.60 -3.83 1.67
N GLU A 46 10.14 -2.81 2.32
CA GLU A 46 9.92 -1.42 1.92
C GLU A 46 10.42 -1.15 0.50
N HIS A 47 11.60 -1.65 0.16
CA HIS A 47 12.13 -1.55 -1.20
C HIS A 47 11.19 -2.16 -2.26
N GLN A 48 10.52 -3.28 -1.96
CA GLN A 48 9.57 -3.90 -2.89
C GLN A 48 8.31 -3.04 -3.07
N LYS A 49 7.80 -2.41 -2.01
CA LYS A 49 6.67 -1.47 -2.10
C LYS A 49 7.01 -0.29 -3.03
N ASP A 50 8.17 0.32 -2.82
CA ASP A 50 8.66 1.44 -3.64
C ASP A 50 8.88 1.03 -5.09
N ARG A 51 9.49 -0.13 -5.31
CA ARG A 51 9.73 -0.68 -6.65
C ARG A 51 8.43 -0.90 -7.40
N PHE A 52 7.39 -1.41 -6.72
CA PHE A 52 6.09 -1.59 -7.33
C PHE A 52 5.44 -0.26 -7.68
N ALA A 53 5.45 0.72 -6.77
CA ALA A 53 4.92 2.05 -7.02
C ALA A 53 5.61 2.71 -8.23
N LYS A 54 6.95 2.64 -8.30
CA LYS A 54 7.73 3.12 -9.45
C LYS A 54 7.34 2.41 -10.75
N LYS A 55 7.16 1.07 -10.71
CA LYS A 55 6.73 0.31 -11.90
C LYS A 55 5.37 0.79 -12.43
N VAL A 56 4.44 1.15 -11.54
CA VAL A 56 3.15 1.74 -11.97
C VAL A 56 3.39 3.08 -12.67
N VAL A 57 4.20 3.97 -12.10
CA VAL A 57 4.53 5.27 -12.69
C VAL A 57 5.19 5.10 -14.06
N ASP A 58 6.20 4.26 -14.18
CA ASP A 58 6.92 3.97 -15.42
C ASP A 58 5.98 3.44 -16.51
N THR A 59 5.09 2.52 -16.16
CA THR A 59 4.09 1.96 -17.08
C THR A 59 3.09 3.01 -17.57
N MET A 60 2.88 4.06 -16.76
CA MET A 60 2.02 5.20 -17.07
C MET A 60 2.77 6.34 -17.78
N PHE A 61 3.89 6.02 -18.48
CA PHE A 61 4.73 6.99 -19.21
C PHE A 61 5.40 8.01 -18.29
N ASN A 62 5.92 7.56 -17.17
CA ASN A 62 6.66 8.34 -16.16
C ASN A 62 5.88 9.54 -15.57
N THR A 63 4.56 9.51 -15.62
CA THR A 63 3.73 10.51 -14.95
C THR A 63 2.37 9.96 -14.60
N ILE A 64 1.93 10.20 -13.37
CA ILE A 64 0.58 9.90 -12.90
C ILE A 64 -0.15 11.15 -12.40
N THR A 65 0.46 12.32 -12.52
CA THR A 65 -0.13 13.60 -12.11
C THR A 65 -1.46 13.84 -12.81
N GLY A 66 -2.53 14.05 -12.03
CA GLY A 66 -3.89 14.24 -12.54
C GLY A 66 -4.55 13.01 -13.13
N LYS A 67 -3.87 11.84 -13.15
CA LYS A 67 -4.47 10.58 -13.59
C LYS A 67 -5.24 9.91 -12.45
N LYS A 68 -6.31 9.18 -12.81
CA LYS A 68 -7.09 8.39 -11.87
C LYS A 68 -6.52 6.99 -11.75
N ILE A 69 -6.19 6.56 -10.54
CA ILE A 69 -5.71 5.21 -10.22
C ILE A 69 -6.75 4.55 -9.33
N ALA A 70 -7.27 3.39 -9.75
CA ALA A 70 -8.10 2.55 -8.91
C ALA A 70 -7.21 1.58 -8.12
N VAL A 71 -7.41 1.52 -6.80
CA VAL A 71 -6.76 0.56 -5.91
C VAL A 71 -7.83 -0.38 -5.38
N LEU A 72 -7.71 -1.65 -5.70
CA LEU A 72 -8.61 -2.71 -5.25
C LEU A 72 -7.94 -3.52 -4.15
N GLY A 73 -8.58 -3.51 -2.98
CA GLY A 73 -8.04 -4.05 -1.74
C GLY A 73 -7.28 -3.00 -0.93
N PHE A 74 -7.58 -2.96 0.36
CA PHE A 74 -6.90 -2.10 1.34
C PHE A 74 -6.49 -2.87 2.59
N ALA A 75 -7.15 -4.00 2.88
CA ALA A 75 -6.71 -4.93 3.91
C ALA A 75 -5.34 -5.52 3.58
N PHE A 76 -4.58 -5.93 4.60
CA PHE A 76 -3.25 -6.51 4.39
C PHE A 76 -3.27 -7.89 3.69
N LYS A 77 -4.37 -8.63 3.82
CA LYS A 77 -4.65 -9.90 3.12
C LYS A 77 -6.15 -10.10 2.95
N LYS A 78 -6.54 -11.11 2.18
CA LYS A 78 -7.94 -11.53 2.03
C LYS A 78 -8.55 -12.03 3.34
N ASP A 79 -9.85 -12.06 3.40
CA ASP A 79 -10.66 -12.62 4.49
C ASP A 79 -10.44 -11.91 5.84
N THR A 80 -10.09 -10.63 5.83
CA THR A 80 -9.94 -9.80 7.04
C THR A 80 -10.13 -8.32 6.75
N GLY A 81 -10.63 -7.57 7.75
CA GLY A 81 -10.65 -6.10 7.72
C GLY A 81 -9.43 -5.45 8.38
N ASP A 82 -8.37 -6.23 8.68
CA ASP A 82 -7.14 -5.70 9.28
C ASP A 82 -6.30 -4.96 8.24
N THR A 83 -5.98 -3.71 8.53
CA THR A 83 -5.27 -2.79 7.64
C THR A 83 -3.87 -2.45 8.12
N ARG A 84 -3.48 -2.93 9.30
CA ARG A 84 -2.19 -2.59 9.89
C ARG A 84 -1.04 -2.97 8.96
N GLU A 85 -0.19 -1.98 8.66
CA GLU A 85 0.97 -2.11 7.75
C GLU A 85 0.62 -2.62 6.33
N SER A 86 -0.63 -2.47 5.90
CA SER A 86 -1.03 -2.85 4.55
C SER A 86 -0.17 -2.13 3.50
N ALA A 87 0.30 -2.87 2.51
CA ALA A 87 1.02 -2.31 1.37
C ALA A 87 0.19 -1.24 0.62
N ALA A 88 -1.14 -1.34 0.67
CA ALA A 88 -2.02 -0.35 0.04
C ALA A 88 -1.82 1.05 0.61
N ILE A 89 -1.54 1.19 1.91
CA ILE A 89 -1.27 2.50 2.55
C ILE A 89 -0.06 3.17 1.89
N SER A 90 1.05 2.44 1.79
CA SER A 90 2.28 2.94 1.17
C SER A 90 2.07 3.30 -0.30
N LEU A 91 1.39 2.43 -1.08
CA LEU A 91 1.09 2.67 -2.50
C LEU A 91 0.22 3.90 -2.70
N VAL A 92 -0.86 4.06 -1.92
CA VAL A 92 -1.75 5.22 -1.99
C VAL A 92 -1.00 6.50 -1.67
N ASN A 93 -0.15 6.49 -0.66
CA ASN A 93 0.67 7.64 -0.28
C ASN A 93 1.65 8.02 -1.40
N HIS A 94 2.29 7.03 -2.02
CA HIS A 94 3.19 7.25 -3.16
C HIS A 94 2.45 7.89 -4.36
N PHE A 95 1.29 7.35 -4.74
CA PHE A 95 0.50 7.90 -5.86
C PHE A 95 -0.01 9.32 -5.58
N ARG A 96 -0.37 9.60 -4.34
CA ARG A 96 -0.79 10.95 -3.93
C ARG A 96 0.35 11.95 -3.93
N ALA A 97 1.55 11.55 -3.50
CA ALA A 97 2.74 12.40 -3.57
C ALA A 97 3.00 12.87 -5.02
N GLU A 98 2.73 11.99 -5.99
CA GLU A 98 2.79 12.27 -7.43
C GLU A 98 1.52 12.99 -7.97
N ARG A 99 0.61 13.45 -7.09
CA ARG A 99 -0.63 14.17 -7.42
C ARG A 99 -1.61 13.37 -8.30
N ALA A 100 -1.65 12.06 -8.16
CA ALA A 100 -2.70 11.24 -8.75
C ALA A 100 -4.01 11.36 -7.95
N HIS A 101 -5.13 11.09 -8.62
CA HIS A 101 -6.42 10.88 -7.97
C HIS A 101 -6.59 9.40 -7.71
N VAL A 102 -6.66 9.00 -6.46
CA VAL A 102 -6.77 7.59 -6.07
C VAL A 102 -8.22 7.28 -5.71
N THR A 103 -8.77 6.21 -6.26
CA THR A 103 -10.08 5.68 -5.86
C THR A 103 -9.87 4.28 -5.30
N ILE A 104 -10.28 4.06 -4.06
CA ILE A 104 -10.06 2.81 -3.32
C ILE A 104 -11.38 2.06 -3.19
N TYR A 105 -11.31 0.76 -3.32
CA TYR A 105 -12.38 -0.16 -2.95
C TYR A 105 -11.81 -1.33 -2.16
N ASP A 106 -12.47 -1.65 -1.06
CA ASP A 106 -12.23 -2.86 -0.29
C ASP A 106 -13.57 -3.40 0.21
N PRO A 107 -13.86 -4.72 0.14
CA PRO A 107 -15.14 -5.26 0.58
C PRO A 107 -15.31 -5.32 2.10
N GLU A 108 -14.22 -5.39 2.88
CA GLU A 108 -14.25 -5.61 4.33
C GLU A 108 -13.78 -4.40 5.14
N VAL A 109 -13.08 -3.44 4.52
CA VAL A 109 -12.56 -2.26 5.21
C VAL A 109 -13.47 -1.06 5.02
N THR A 110 -13.90 -0.46 6.13
CA THR A 110 -14.77 0.71 6.09
C THR A 110 -14.05 1.97 5.61
N GLU A 111 -14.79 2.90 5.01
CA GLU A 111 -14.26 4.21 4.60
C GLU A 111 -13.58 4.95 5.76
N SER A 112 -14.19 4.92 6.96
CA SER A 112 -13.63 5.57 8.15
C SER A 112 -12.27 5.00 8.55
N THR A 113 -12.10 3.67 8.45
CA THR A 113 -10.83 3.00 8.73
C THR A 113 -9.77 3.40 7.69
N ILE A 114 -10.11 3.34 6.41
CA ILE A 114 -9.20 3.72 5.32
C ILE A 114 -8.69 5.16 5.50
N MET A 115 -9.61 6.09 5.76
CA MET A 115 -9.26 7.51 5.92
C MET A 115 -8.42 7.75 7.18
N LEU A 116 -8.71 7.04 8.27
CA LEU A 116 -7.93 7.12 9.51
C LEU A 116 -6.49 6.63 9.29
N ASP A 117 -6.34 5.48 8.65
CA ASP A 117 -5.02 4.89 8.41
C ASP A 117 -4.17 5.73 7.47
N LEU A 118 -4.75 6.25 6.39
CA LEU A 118 -4.05 7.16 5.48
C LEU A 118 -3.61 8.46 6.16
N THR A 119 -4.33 8.90 7.18
CA THR A 119 -3.98 10.09 7.97
C THR A 119 -2.88 9.78 8.98
N ASN A 120 -3.00 8.66 9.71
CA ASN A 120 -2.09 8.30 10.79
C ASN A 120 -0.74 7.79 10.30
N TYR A 121 -0.74 6.95 9.25
CA TYR A 121 0.48 6.35 8.70
C TYR A 121 1.08 7.11 7.53
N GLY A 122 0.36 8.10 7.00
CA GLY A 122 0.80 8.89 5.85
C GLY A 122 1.53 10.18 6.20
N GLU A 123 1.61 10.56 7.48
CA GLU A 123 2.13 11.88 7.95
C GLU A 123 1.51 13.07 7.21
N ILE A 124 0.26 12.93 6.74
CA ILE A 124 -0.35 13.86 5.80
C ILE A 124 -1.61 14.47 6.42
N PRO A 125 -1.80 15.79 6.31
CA PRO A 125 -3.01 16.43 6.81
C PRO A 125 -4.28 15.81 6.22
N ALA A 126 -5.29 15.57 7.07
CA ALA A 126 -6.57 14.96 6.67
C ALA A 126 -7.24 15.66 5.47
N GLU A 127 -7.13 17.00 5.39
CA GLU A 127 -7.65 17.80 4.26
C GLU A 127 -7.01 17.39 2.91
N SER A 128 -5.74 17.04 2.91
CA SER A 128 -5.02 16.60 1.71
C SER A 128 -5.42 15.18 1.31
N VAL A 129 -5.77 14.31 2.28
CA VAL A 129 -6.29 12.97 2.00
C VAL A 129 -7.62 13.09 1.26
N GLN A 130 -8.56 13.86 1.81
CA GLN A 130 -9.91 14.04 1.26
C GLN A 130 -9.92 14.62 -0.15
N LYS A 131 -8.91 15.43 -0.50
CA LYS A 131 -8.84 16.07 -1.83
C LYS A 131 -8.53 15.09 -2.96
N ASN A 132 -7.67 14.11 -2.72
CA ASN A 132 -7.12 13.25 -3.77
C ASN A 132 -7.47 11.76 -3.62
N VAL A 133 -8.14 11.37 -2.54
CA VAL A 133 -8.59 10.01 -2.29
C VAL A 133 -10.10 9.94 -2.23
N LYS A 134 -10.68 8.97 -2.89
CA LYS A 134 -12.12 8.65 -2.85
C LYS A 134 -12.30 7.17 -2.54
N ILE A 135 -13.32 6.85 -1.78
CA ILE A 135 -13.71 5.47 -1.53
C ILE A 135 -14.92 5.15 -2.40
N ALA A 136 -14.84 4.06 -3.12
CA ALA A 136 -15.91 3.60 -4.00
C ALA A 136 -16.76 2.51 -3.33
N PRO A 137 -18.07 2.49 -3.56
CA PRO A 137 -18.95 1.47 -3.00
C PRO A 137 -18.78 0.09 -3.64
N THR A 138 -18.26 0.03 -4.87
CA THR A 138 -17.99 -1.21 -5.60
C THR A 138 -16.66 -1.16 -6.34
N ALA A 139 -16.08 -2.33 -6.63
CA ALA A 139 -14.88 -2.42 -7.45
C ALA A 139 -15.07 -1.81 -8.85
N LEU A 140 -16.25 -1.97 -9.43
CA LEU A 140 -16.58 -1.41 -10.73
C LEU A 140 -16.57 0.13 -10.68
N ASP A 141 -17.17 0.73 -9.67
CA ASP A 141 -17.20 2.18 -9.49
C ASP A 141 -15.78 2.75 -9.29
N ALA A 142 -14.93 2.01 -8.58
CA ALA A 142 -13.52 2.40 -8.44
C ALA A 142 -12.83 2.45 -9.82
N CYS A 143 -13.10 1.47 -10.66
CA CYS A 143 -12.47 1.34 -11.98
C CYS A 143 -13.04 2.31 -13.03
N LEU A 144 -14.23 2.86 -12.85
CA LEU A 144 -14.84 3.76 -13.84
C LEU A 144 -13.96 4.98 -14.09
N GLY A 145 -13.51 5.14 -15.34
CA GLY A 145 -12.64 6.24 -15.77
C GLY A 145 -11.22 6.18 -15.22
N ALA A 146 -10.80 5.05 -14.64
CA ALA A 146 -9.43 4.88 -14.17
C ALA A 146 -8.45 4.71 -15.34
N ASN A 147 -7.29 5.35 -15.22
CA ASN A 147 -6.18 5.21 -16.17
C ASN A 147 -5.33 3.96 -15.85
N ALA A 148 -5.32 3.52 -14.59
CA ALA A 148 -4.70 2.29 -14.13
C ALA A 148 -5.53 1.65 -13.03
N VAL A 149 -5.44 0.32 -12.93
CA VAL A 149 -6.02 -0.48 -11.84
C VAL A 149 -4.88 -1.22 -11.16
N VAL A 150 -4.80 -1.06 -9.85
CA VAL A 150 -3.83 -1.73 -8.97
C VAL A 150 -4.61 -2.66 -8.06
N ILE A 151 -4.24 -3.92 -8.03
CA ILE A 151 -4.78 -4.91 -7.10
C ILE A 151 -3.78 -5.04 -5.97
N ALA A 152 -4.12 -4.53 -4.79
CA ALA A 152 -3.26 -4.55 -3.61
C ALA A 152 -3.56 -5.74 -2.70
N THR A 153 -4.81 -6.20 -2.68
CA THR A 153 -5.23 -7.40 -1.94
C THR A 153 -6.01 -8.31 -2.87
N GLU A 154 -5.71 -9.61 -2.84
CA GLU A 154 -6.48 -10.62 -3.57
C GLU A 154 -7.77 -10.97 -2.81
N TRP A 155 -8.90 -10.67 -3.41
CA TRP A 155 -10.21 -11.03 -2.88
C TRP A 155 -10.85 -12.14 -3.71
#